data_e33f53b2185859d9a5ab3010cfec35b3
#
_entry.id   e33f53b2185859d9a5ab3010cfec35b3
#
_cell.length_a   1.000
_cell.length_b   1.000
_cell.length_c   1.000
_cell.angle_alpha   90.00
_cell.angle_beta   90.00
_cell.angle_gamma   90.00
#
_symmetry.space_group_name_H-M   'P 1'
#
loop_
_entity.id
_entity.type
_entity.pdbx_description
1 polymer ?
#
loop_
_entity_poly.entity_id
_entity_poly.type
_entity_poly.pdbx_seq_one_letter_code
_entity_poly.pdbx_strand_id
1 'polypeptide(L)'
;MFLASLLTLTFALADAHILVYHRFDDPRHVSTDISIQNLRAQFEYFKNNGYEVVKLSRLVDAVNAGEPIPDNWIVITVDDGYKSFYNNALELFKEYNYPFALMVYVEASANKYGDYLDFDQIKELEAYGEIGYHSYAHPRMTKLSDEALREDFQKGVETFEKHMGYKPKYFAVPYGEIDSRVVSLAKEFGFLALLNQNSGAVSDKSDVYDLYRTPVMNGTKIALTFNSKFLNAQWIFPEGYPQNNAIDKLIIKTDTNASEGSFFMTGFDGFRKVPMTNGVFEYKFNPPLDKRKVLMSLKVDHHRSTKLLIKDTNAK
;
A
#
# COMPACT_ATOMS: atom_id res chain seq x y z
N MET A 1 -34.42 26.83 -32.59
CA MET A 1 -33.54 27.20 -31.47
C MET A 1 -33.35 25.95 -30.61
N PHE A 2 -32.31 25.15 -30.89
CA PHE A 2 -31.99 23.92 -30.13
C PHE A 2 -31.15 24.30 -28.94
N LEU A 3 -31.65 24.17 -27.73
CA LEU A 3 -30.85 24.23 -26.51
C LEU A 3 -30.02 22.94 -26.43
N ALA A 4 -28.73 23.05 -26.66
CA ALA A 4 -27.78 21.97 -26.31
C ALA A 4 -27.64 22.00 -24.79
N SER A 5 -28.22 21.02 -24.10
CA SER A 5 -27.97 20.73 -22.71
C SER A 5 -26.53 20.23 -22.59
N LEU A 6 -25.61 21.08 -22.10
CA LEU A 6 -24.29 20.63 -21.66
C LEU A 6 -24.49 19.75 -20.42
N LEU A 7 -24.47 18.43 -20.59
CA LEU A 7 -24.27 17.52 -19.46
C LEU A 7 -22.85 17.75 -18.95
N THR A 8 -22.69 18.56 -17.91
CA THR A 8 -21.47 18.56 -17.12
C THR A 8 -21.42 17.22 -16.39
N LEU A 9 -20.64 16.27 -16.92
CA LEU A 9 -20.22 15.10 -16.16
C LEU A 9 -19.38 15.63 -14.98
N THR A 10 -19.99 15.79 -13.83
CA THR A 10 -19.26 15.89 -12.57
C THR A 10 -18.69 14.48 -12.33
N PHE A 11 -17.44 14.26 -12.74
CA PHE A 11 -16.69 13.10 -12.26
C PHE A 11 -16.61 13.26 -10.74
N ALA A 12 -17.37 12.46 -10.00
CA ALA A 12 -17.12 12.30 -8.58
C ALA A 12 -15.65 11.86 -8.45
N LEU A 13 -14.87 12.55 -7.62
CA LEU A 13 -13.53 12.13 -7.26
C LEU A 13 -13.63 10.71 -6.73
N ALA A 14 -13.08 9.77 -7.47
CA ALA A 14 -13.22 8.36 -7.22
C ALA A 14 -11.84 7.82 -6.82
N ASP A 15 -11.81 6.81 -5.97
CA ASP A 15 -10.61 6.28 -5.36
C ASP A 15 -10.58 4.76 -5.47
N ALA A 16 -9.48 4.21 -5.97
CA ALA A 16 -9.24 2.78 -5.98
C ALA A 16 -8.74 2.27 -4.63
N HIS A 17 -8.86 0.96 -4.40
CA HIS A 17 -8.28 0.28 -3.26
C HIS A 17 -7.27 -0.76 -3.69
N ILE A 18 -6.09 -0.74 -3.07
CA ILE A 18 -5.10 -1.82 -3.20
C ILE A 18 -5.20 -2.70 -1.95
N LEU A 19 -5.47 -3.98 -2.16
CA LEU A 19 -5.53 -4.99 -1.11
C LEU A 19 -4.21 -5.78 -1.10
N VAL A 20 -3.71 -6.11 0.09
CA VAL A 20 -2.54 -6.97 0.22
C VAL A 20 -2.87 -8.23 1.01
N TYR A 21 -2.64 -9.36 0.37
CA TYR A 21 -2.75 -10.71 0.91
C TYR A 21 -1.36 -11.32 1.04
N HIS A 22 -1.22 -12.39 1.83
CA HIS A 22 0.04 -13.11 2.00
C HIS A 22 -0.15 -14.62 1.89
N ARG A 23 -0.91 -15.23 2.81
CA ARG A 23 -1.12 -16.67 2.92
C ARG A 23 -2.57 -17.05 2.72
N PHE A 24 -2.81 -18.27 2.23
CA PHE A 24 -4.13 -18.78 1.86
C PHE A 24 -4.31 -20.20 2.38
N ASP A 25 -5.32 -20.41 3.25
CA ASP A 25 -5.54 -21.70 3.95
C ASP A 25 -4.24 -22.23 4.60
N ASP A 26 -3.51 -21.35 5.26
CA ASP A 26 -2.30 -21.69 6.01
C ASP A 26 -2.44 -21.31 7.49
N PRO A 27 -3.17 -22.09 8.28
CA PRO A 27 -3.52 -21.75 9.67
C PRO A 27 -2.31 -21.69 10.62
N ARG A 28 -1.11 -22.06 10.17
CA ARG A 28 0.13 -21.89 10.93
C ARG A 28 0.46 -20.41 11.17
N HIS A 29 -0.10 -19.51 10.35
CA HIS A 29 0.23 -18.08 10.33
C HIS A 29 -1.04 -17.21 10.34
N VAL A 30 -1.85 -17.32 11.38
CA VAL A 30 -3.19 -16.73 11.51
C VAL A 30 -3.22 -15.20 11.24
N SER A 31 -2.15 -14.48 11.56
CA SER A 31 -2.07 -13.02 11.39
C SER A 31 -1.94 -12.55 9.94
N THR A 32 -1.63 -13.46 9.00
CA THR A 32 -1.42 -13.16 7.58
C THR A 32 -2.21 -14.08 6.67
N ASP A 33 -3.03 -14.98 7.26
CA ASP A 33 -3.79 -15.99 6.54
C ASP A 33 -5.21 -15.54 6.22
N ILE A 34 -5.69 -15.96 5.05
CA ILE A 34 -7.10 -15.92 4.69
C ILE A 34 -7.55 -17.30 4.19
N SER A 35 -8.66 -17.83 4.72
CA SER A 35 -9.23 -19.06 4.21
C SER A 35 -9.78 -18.88 2.79
N ILE A 36 -9.76 -19.93 1.98
CA ILE A 36 -10.34 -19.91 0.63
C ILE A 36 -11.84 -19.61 0.68
N GLN A 37 -12.53 -20.05 1.72
CA GLN A 37 -13.93 -19.70 1.92
C GLN A 37 -14.13 -18.17 2.08
N ASN A 38 -13.31 -17.52 2.91
CA ASN A 38 -13.38 -16.08 3.11
C ASN A 38 -12.92 -15.31 1.87
N LEU A 39 -11.90 -15.78 1.16
CA LEU A 39 -11.45 -15.20 -0.10
C LEU A 39 -12.55 -15.26 -1.16
N ARG A 40 -13.22 -16.41 -1.32
CA ARG A 40 -14.37 -16.57 -2.22
C ARG A 40 -15.51 -15.60 -1.87
N ALA A 41 -15.85 -15.50 -0.59
CA ALA A 41 -16.88 -14.55 -0.14
C ALA A 41 -16.52 -13.08 -0.47
N GLN A 42 -15.24 -12.70 -0.39
CA GLN A 42 -14.77 -11.38 -0.81
C GLN A 42 -14.87 -11.21 -2.32
N PHE A 43 -14.49 -12.20 -3.13
CA PHE A 43 -14.59 -12.13 -4.60
C PHE A 43 -16.04 -12.05 -5.07
N GLU A 44 -16.95 -12.78 -4.43
CA GLU A 44 -18.40 -12.65 -4.65
C GLU A 44 -18.90 -11.27 -4.27
N TYR A 45 -18.43 -10.71 -3.15
CA TYR A 45 -18.77 -9.35 -2.76
C TYR A 45 -18.31 -8.33 -3.82
N PHE A 46 -17.08 -8.45 -4.35
CA PHE A 46 -16.59 -7.57 -5.43
C PHE A 46 -17.49 -7.65 -6.65
N LYS A 47 -17.75 -8.86 -7.13
CA LYS A 47 -18.60 -9.11 -8.30
C LYS A 47 -20.02 -8.55 -8.12
N ASN A 48 -20.64 -8.85 -6.97
CA ASN A 48 -22.04 -8.50 -6.71
C ASN A 48 -22.26 -7.00 -6.47
N ASN A 49 -21.21 -6.25 -6.11
CA ASN A 49 -21.26 -4.81 -5.89
C ASN A 49 -20.63 -3.99 -7.04
N GLY A 50 -20.33 -4.63 -8.17
CA GLY A 50 -19.86 -3.93 -9.38
C GLY A 50 -18.43 -3.44 -9.31
N TYR A 51 -17.61 -4.00 -8.41
CA TYR A 51 -16.17 -3.70 -8.40
C TYR A 51 -15.46 -4.37 -9.57
N GLU A 52 -14.49 -3.66 -10.13
CA GLU A 52 -13.59 -4.13 -11.18
C GLU A 52 -12.21 -4.41 -10.60
N VAL A 53 -11.75 -5.66 -10.64
CA VAL A 53 -10.37 -5.99 -10.27
C VAL A 53 -9.47 -5.69 -11.46
N VAL A 54 -8.57 -4.72 -11.30
CA VAL A 54 -7.68 -4.24 -12.35
C VAL A 54 -6.21 -4.57 -12.06
N LYS A 55 -5.38 -4.57 -13.09
CA LYS A 55 -3.93 -4.72 -12.96
C LYS A 55 -3.33 -3.54 -12.18
N LEU A 56 -2.27 -3.80 -11.43
CA LEU A 56 -1.52 -2.74 -10.72
C LEU A 56 -0.96 -1.71 -11.71
N SER A 57 -0.45 -2.17 -12.87
CA SER A 57 0.03 -1.28 -13.93
C SER A 57 -1.02 -0.27 -14.35
N ARG A 58 -2.28 -0.70 -14.56
CA ARG A 58 -3.38 0.19 -14.97
C ARG A 58 -3.63 1.29 -13.95
N LEU A 59 -3.60 0.96 -12.65
CA LEU A 59 -3.75 1.97 -11.59
C LEU A 59 -2.57 2.92 -11.54
N VAL A 60 -1.33 2.41 -11.59
CA VAL A 60 -0.11 3.24 -11.55
C VAL A 60 -0.05 4.18 -12.75
N ASP A 61 -0.41 3.71 -13.95
CA ASP A 61 -0.45 4.53 -15.16
C ASP A 61 -1.48 5.65 -15.03
N ALA A 62 -2.69 5.38 -14.50
CA ALA A 62 -3.72 6.39 -14.28
C ALA A 62 -3.27 7.45 -13.26
N VAL A 63 -2.64 7.04 -12.13
CA VAL A 63 -2.08 7.98 -11.14
C VAL A 63 -1.01 8.86 -11.77
N ASN A 64 -0.07 8.28 -12.53
CA ASN A 64 1.00 9.04 -13.19
C ASN A 64 0.48 10.03 -14.25
N ALA A 65 -0.61 9.67 -14.93
CA ALA A 65 -1.26 10.55 -15.91
C ALA A 65 -2.16 11.62 -15.27
N GLY A 66 -2.43 11.53 -13.95
CA GLY A 66 -3.41 12.39 -13.28
C GLY A 66 -4.84 12.16 -13.79
N GLU A 67 -5.13 10.95 -14.27
CA GLU A 67 -6.44 10.59 -14.78
C GLU A 67 -7.41 10.25 -13.64
N PRO A 68 -8.70 10.62 -13.75
CA PRO A 68 -9.70 10.22 -12.75
C PRO A 68 -9.74 8.71 -12.56
N ILE A 69 -9.63 8.27 -11.31
CA ILE A 69 -9.63 6.84 -10.96
C ILE A 69 -11.06 6.42 -10.59
N PRO A 70 -11.66 5.40 -11.25
CA PRO A 70 -12.97 4.89 -10.89
C PRO A 70 -13.02 4.33 -9.45
N ASP A 71 -14.09 4.64 -8.71
CA ASP A 71 -14.26 4.25 -7.30
C ASP A 71 -14.61 2.76 -7.10
N ASN A 72 -14.82 2.05 -8.19
CA ASN A 72 -15.02 0.62 -8.21
C ASN A 72 -13.76 -0.17 -8.56
N TRP A 73 -12.59 0.48 -8.72
CA TRP A 73 -11.36 -0.25 -8.99
C TRP A 73 -10.75 -0.85 -7.72
N ILE A 74 -10.39 -2.13 -7.83
CA ILE A 74 -9.63 -2.88 -6.83
C ILE A 74 -8.38 -3.42 -7.49
N VAL A 75 -7.24 -3.27 -6.82
CA VAL A 75 -6.00 -3.98 -7.16
C VAL A 75 -5.72 -5.01 -6.07
N ILE A 76 -5.42 -6.24 -6.47
CA ILE A 76 -5.04 -7.30 -5.55
C ILE A 76 -3.54 -7.52 -5.64
N THR A 77 -2.85 -7.39 -4.50
CA THR A 77 -1.43 -7.73 -4.37
C THR A 77 -1.26 -8.91 -3.44
N VAL A 78 -0.27 -9.77 -3.72
CA VAL A 78 0.10 -10.92 -2.89
C VAL A 78 1.58 -10.79 -2.56
N ASP A 79 1.91 -10.61 -1.29
CA ASP A 79 3.29 -10.42 -0.85
C ASP A 79 3.98 -11.76 -0.55
N ASP A 80 5.32 -11.70 -0.49
CA ASP A 80 6.26 -12.76 -0.10
C ASP A 80 6.44 -13.90 -1.12
N GLY A 81 5.41 -14.28 -1.86
CA GLY A 81 5.49 -15.42 -2.78
C GLY A 81 5.37 -16.78 -2.08
N TYR A 82 4.49 -16.92 -1.09
CA TYR A 82 4.26 -18.20 -0.42
C TYR A 82 3.59 -19.21 -1.35
N LYS A 83 3.98 -20.50 -1.23
CA LYS A 83 3.37 -21.63 -1.96
C LYS A 83 1.88 -21.78 -1.72
N SER A 84 1.37 -21.32 -0.57
CA SER A 84 -0.07 -21.39 -0.27
C SER A 84 -0.91 -20.59 -1.27
N PHE A 85 -0.38 -19.51 -1.86
CA PHE A 85 -1.04 -18.80 -2.95
C PHE A 85 -1.24 -19.70 -4.18
N TYR A 86 -0.14 -20.29 -4.66
CA TYR A 86 -0.16 -21.16 -5.85
C TYR A 86 -1.00 -22.41 -5.64
N ASN A 87 -0.83 -23.07 -4.49
CA ASN A 87 -1.48 -24.35 -4.22
C ASN A 87 -2.97 -24.22 -3.89
N ASN A 88 -3.38 -23.15 -3.19
CA ASN A 88 -4.71 -23.08 -2.59
C ASN A 88 -5.60 -22.00 -3.23
N ALA A 89 -5.02 -20.86 -3.68
CA ALA A 89 -5.81 -19.72 -4.11
C ALA A 89 -5.82 -19.48 -5.63
N LEU A 90 -4.77 -19.86 -6.37
CA LEU A 90 -4.62 -19.55 -7.78
C LEU A 90 -5.83 -19.93 -8.63
N GLU A 91 -6.41 -21.11 -8.40
CA GLU A 91 -7.59 -21.56 -9.16
C GLU A 91 -8.81 -20.68 -8.93
N LEU A 92 -8.94 -20.08 -7.73
CA LEU A 92 -10.00 -19.13 -7.45
C LEU A 92 -9.80 -17.82 -8.23
N PHE A 93 -8.56 -17.33 -8.32
CA PHE A 93 -8.25 -16.16 -9.14
C PHE A 93 -8.56 -16.41 -10.63
N LYS A 94 -8.25 -17.60 -11.13
CA LYS A 94 -8.60 -18.00 -12.51
C LYS A 94 -10.11 -18.09 -12.72
N GLU A 95 -10.86 -18.68 -11.77
CA GLU A 95 -12.32 -18.81 -11.82
C GLU A 95 -13.01 -17.44 -12.00
N TYR A 96 -12.52 -16.40 -11.27
CA TYR A 96 -13.08 -15.05 -11.34
C TYR A 96 -12.43 -14.19 -12.42
N ASN A 97 -11.37 -14.68 -13.08
CA ASN A 97 -10.54 -13.91 -14.01
C ASN A 97 -10.01 -12.62 -13.37
N TYR A 98 -9.60 -12.69 -12.10
CA TYR A 98 -9.07 -11.56 -11.35
C TYR A 98 -7.55 -11.51 -11.45
N PRO A 99 -6.98 -10.43 -12.04
CA PRO A 99 -5.54 -10.22 -12.04
C PRO A 99 -5.03 -9.96 -10.62
N PHE A 100 -3.75 -10.27 -10.42
CA PHE A 100 -3.02 -9.98 -9.19
C PHE A 100 -1.64 -9.42 -9.51
N ALA A 101 -0.97 -8.82 -8.51
CA ALA A 101 0.44 -8.50 -8.56
C ALA A 101 1.15 -9.26 -7.43
N LEU A 102 1.98 -10.26 -7.79
CA LEU A 102 2.78 -11.05 -6.86
C LEU A 102 4.09 -10.32 -6.56
N MET A 103 4.32 -9.95 -5.30
CA MET A 103 5.52 -9.26 -4.82
C MET A 103 6.50 -10.27 -4.22
N VAL A 104 7.59 -10.54 -4.96
CA VAL A 104 8.49 -11.68 -4.70
C VAL A 104 9.57 -11.33 -3.68
N TYR A 105 9.65 -12.11 -2.59
CA TYR A 105 10.81 -12.18 -1.72
C TYR A 105 11.92 -12.98 -2.43
N VAL A 106 12.88 -12.24 -3.02
CA VAL A 106 13.78 -12.77 -4.04
C VAL A 106 14.71 -13.85 -3.53
N GLU A 107 15.31 -13.67 -2.34
CA GLU A 107 16.24 -14.66 -1.76
C GLU A 107 15.54 -15.99 -1.51
N ALA A 108 14.33 -15.96 -0.96
CA ALA A 108 13.59 -17.17 -0.65
C ALA A 108 13.26 -17.97 -1.91
N SER A 109 12.85 -17.29 -2.97
CA SER A 109 12.56 -17.92 -4.27
C SER A 109 13.81 -18.42 -4.97
N ALA A 110 14.91 -17.65 -4.97
CA ALA A 110 16.17 -18.05 -5.59
C ALA A 110 16.82 -19.25 -4.90
N ASN A 111 16.73 -19.31 -3.57
CA ASN A 111 17.28 -20.42 -2.78
C ASN A 111 16.28 -21.56 -2.57
N LYS A 112 15.09 -21.49 -3.18
CA LYS A 112 14.04 -22.52 -3.10
C LYS A 112 13.64 -22.87 -1.66
N TYR A 113 13.47 -21.86 -0.80
CA TYR A 113 13.01 -22.10 0.58
C TYR A 113 11.65 -22.81 0.58
N GLY A 114 11.51 -23.80 1.46
CA GLY A 114 10.43 -24.79 1.37
C GLY A 114 9.00 -24.25 1.31
N ASP A 115 8.75 -23.10 1.93
CA ASP A 115 7.43 -22.46 2.04
C ASP A 115 7.14 -21.44 0.93
N TYR A 116 8.15 -21.14 0.08
CA TYR A 116 8.10 -20.12 -0.96
C TYR A 116 8.11 -20.71 -2.37
N LEU A 117 7.52 -20.02 -3.30
CA LEU A 117 7.58 -20.31 -4.73
C LEU A 117 9.01 -20.20 -5.24
N ASP A 118 9.43 -21.10 -6.10
CA ASP A 118 10.64 -20.90 -6.89
C ASP A 118 10.34 -20.08 -8.16
N PHE A 119 11.40 -19.65 -8.86
CA PHE A 119 11.24 -18.80 -10.04
C PHE A 119 10.58 -19.52 -11.23
N ASP A 120 10.61 -20.85 -11.29
CA ASP A 120 9.91 -21.59 -12.35
C ASP A 120 8.39 -21.50 -12.13
N GLN A 121 7.94 -21.69 -10.88
CA GLN A 121 6.53 -21.47 -10.51
C GLN A 121 6.10 -20.01 -10.68
N ILE A 122 6.96 -19.03 -10.33
CA ILE A 122 6.66 -17.61 -10.49
C ILE A 122 6.45 -17.25 -11.97
N LYS A 123 7.26 -17.81 -12.89
CA LYS A 123 7.07 -17.60 -14.33
C LYS A 123 5.74 -18.12 -14.85
N GLU A 124 5.25 -19.25 -14.32
CA GLU A 124 3.92 -19.77 -14.69
C GLU A 124 2.81 -18.78 -14.30
N LEU A 125 3.00 -18.02 -13.21
CA LEU A 125 2.03 -17.03 -12.73
C LEU A 125 1.93 -15.78 -13.61
N GLU A 126 2.93 -15.48 -14.45
CA GLU A 126 2.91 -14.33 -15.38
C GLU A 126 1.75 -14.40 -16.39
N ALA A 127 1.26 -15.60 -16.69
CA ALA A 127 0.09 -15.77 -17.54
C ALA A 127 -1.21 -15.22 -16.93
N TYR A 128 -1.24 -15.01 -15.61
CA TYR A 128 -2.45 -14.66 -14.87
C TYR A 128 -2.33 -13.34 -14.09
N GLY A 129 -1.11 -12.86 -13.85
CA GLY A 129 -0.86 -11.68 -13.03
C GLY A 129 0.44 -10.98 -13.38
N GLU A 130 0.76 -9.94 -12.63
CA GLU A 130 2.00 -9.18 -12.73
C GLU A 130 2.98 -9.66 -11.64
N ILE A 131 4.27 -9.65 -11.93
CA ILE A 131 5.30 -10.00 -10.97
C ILE A 131 6.07 -8.74 -10.58
N GLY A 132 6.07 -8.45 -9.30
CA GLY A 132 6.77 -7.33 -8.67
C GLY A 132 7.83 -7.81 -7.68
N TYR A 133 8.38 -6.88 -6.93
CA TYR A 133 9.54 -7.04 -6.08
C TYR A 133 9.20 -6.81 -4.61
N HIS A 134 9.81 -7.62 -3.72
CA HIS A 134 9.64 -7.52 -2.27
C HIS A 134 10.97 -7.59 -1.51
N SER A 135 12.00 -6.89 -2.00
CA SER A 135 13.39 -6.90 -1.57
C SER A 135 14.15 -8.22 -1.80
N TYR A 136 15.49 -8.17 -1.59
CA TYR A 136 16.29 -9.39 -1.64
C TYR A 136 16.04 -10.26 -0.41
N ALA A 137 16.32 -9.74 0.80
CA ALA A 137 16.35 -10.51 2.05
C ALA A 137 15.18 -10.22 3.00
N HIS A 138 14.16 -9.48 2.55
CA HIS A 138 12.98 -9.08 3.33
C HIS A 138 13.32 -8.38 4.66
N PRO A 139 14.30 -7.44 4.70
CA PRO A 139 14.64 -6.74 5.92
C PRO A 139 13.65 -5.60 6.22
N ARG A 140 13.70 -5.08 7.44
CA ARG A 140 13.17 -3.73 7.69
C ARG A 140 14.13 -2.72 7.08
N MET A 141 13.89 -2.30 5.83
CA MET A 141 14.82 -1.51 5.02
C MET A 141 15.25 -0.21 5.70
N THR A 142 14.36 0.41 6.45
CA THR A 142 14.62 1.63 7.23
C THR A 142 15.57 1.42 8.43
N LYS A 143 15.98 0.18 8.73
CA LYS A 143 16.99 -0.14 9.74
C LYS A 143 18.38 -0.44 9.17
N LEU A 144 18.48 -0.56 7.87
CA LEU A 144 19.77 -0.83 7.22
C LEU A 144 20.61 0.44 7.14
N SER A 145 21.93 0.29 7.17
CA SER A 145 22.85 1.35 6.74
C SER A 145 22.63 1.65 5.25
N ASP A 146 23.13 2.77 4.76
CA ASP A 146 22.99 3.12 3.34
C ASP A 146 23.67 2.10 2.43
N GLU A 147 24.82 1.55 2.85
CA GLU A 147 25.54 0.51 2.13
C GLU A 147 24.71 -0.79 2.08
N ALA A 148 24.22 -1.26 3.23
CA ALA A 148 23.44 -2.48 3.32
C ALA A 148 22.09 -2.36 2.57
N LEU A 149 21.48 -1.16 2.60
CA LEU A 149 20.26 -0.87 1.87
C LEU A 149 20.50 -0.96 0.35
N ARG A 150 21.57 -0.33 -0.15
CA ARG A 150 21.98 -0.40 -1.55
C ARG A 150 22.32 -1.83 -1.99
N GLU A 151 23.00 -2.58 -1.15
CA GLU A 151 23.34 -3.99 -1.41
C GLU A 151 22.09 -4.87 -1.57
N ASP A 152 21.08 -4.70 -0.70
CA ASP A 152 19.80 -5.42 -0.82
C ASP A 152 19.10 -5.11 -2.15
N PHE A 153 19.02 -3.81 -2.53
CA PHE A 153 18.48 -3.42 -3.82
C PHE A 153 19.23 -4.03 -4.99
N GLN A 154 20.55 -3.87 -5.02
CA GLN A 154 21.39 -4.33 -6.13
C GLN A 154 21.27 -5.84 -6.30
N LYS A 155 21.54 -6.59 -5.23
CA LYS A 155 21.48 -8.06 -5.24
C LYS A 155 20.10 -8.57 -5.60
N GLY A 156 19.05 -7.92 -5.08
CA GLY A 156 17.68 -8.29 -5.33
C GLY A 156 17.26 -8.07 -6.78
N VAL A 157 17.53 -6.88 -7.33
CA VAL A 157 17.16 -6.54 -8.72
C VAL A 157 17.96 -7.40 -9.71
N GLU A 158 19.28 -7.57 -9.51
CA GLU A 158 20.12 -8.43 -10.36
C GLU A 158 19.65 -9.89 -10.33
N THR A 159 19.32 -10.42 -9.14
CA THR A 159 18.83 -11.79 -9.01
C THR A 159 17.46 -11.95 -9.67
N PHE A 160 16.55 -11.01 -9.46
CA PHE A 160 15.24 -11.01 -10.11
C PHE A 160 15.39 -10.97 -11.64
N GLU A 161 16.17 -10.03 -12.18
CA GLU A 161 16.41 -9.88 -13.62
C GLU A 161 17.06 -11.14 -14.22
N LYS A 162 18.02 -11.75 -13.53
CA LYS A 162 18.64 -13.02 -13.96
C LYS A 162 17.63 -14.14 -14.13
N HIS A 163 16.64 -14.23 -13.24
CA HIS A 163 15.65 -15.30 -13.29
C HIS A 163 14.47 -14.99 -14.21
N MET A 164 13.96 -13.74 -14.18
CA MET A 164 12.76 -13.35 -14.93
C MET A 164 13.06 -12.85 -16.35
N GLY A 165 14.30 -12.39 -16.62
CA GLY A 165 14.69 -11.82 -17.92
C GLY A 165 14.38 -10.34 -18.08
N TYR A 166 13.82 -9.69 -17.06
CA TYR A 166 13.52 -8.25 -17.03
C TYR A 166 13.63 -7.70 -15.60
N LYS A 167 13.78 -6.37 -15.47
CA LYS A 167 13.80 -5.69 -14.17
C LYS A 167 12.40 -5.52 -13.59
N PRO A 168 12.23 -5.68 -12.27
CA PRO A 168 10.93 -5.46 -11.64
C PRO A 168 10.53 -3.99 -11.74
N LYS A 169 9.24 -3.72 -11.97
CA LYS A 169 8.70 -2.36 -12.12
C LYS A 169 8.04 -1.82 -10.84
N TYR A 170 7.52 -2.69 -10.00
CA TYR A 170 6.75 -2.34 -8.80
C TYR A 170 7.40 -2.96 -7.58
N PHE A 171 7.51 -2.17 -6.51
CA PHE A 171 8.13 -2.61 -5.29
C PHE A 171 7.17 -2.47 -4.10
N ALA A 172 6.72 -3.58 -3.54
CA ALA A 172 6.10 -3.61 -2.24
C ALA A 172 7.19 -3.62 -1.16
N VAL A 173 7.25 -2.58 -0.34
CA VAL A 173 8.32 -2.46 0.66
C VAL A 173 8.00 -3.35 1.86
N PRO A 174 8.93 -4.22 2.31
CA PRO A 174 8.73 -5.07 3.46
C PRO A 174 8.23 -4.31 4.68
N TYR A 175 7.18 -4.84 5.33
CA TYR A 175 6.50 -4.22 6.48
C TYR A 175 5.85 -2.85 6.18
N GLY A 176 5.86 -2.39 4.92
CA GLY A 176 5.35 -1.07 4.52
C GLY A 176 6.16 0.11 5.08
N GLU A 177 7.40 -0.11 5.50
CA GLU A 177 8.25 0.92 6.11
C GLU A 177 9.08 1.65 5.03
N ILE A 178 8.67 2.87 4.67
CA ILE A 178 9.30 3.70 3.64
C ILE A 178 9.93 4.94 4.28
N ASP A 179 11.16 5.24 3.93
CA ASP A 179 11.85 6.50 4.20
C ASP A 179 12.40 7.11 2.90
N SER A 180 12.98 8.32 2.96
CA SER A 180 13.51 9.01 1.79
C SER A 180 14.65 8.26 1.10
N ARG A 181 15.44 7.46 1.82
CA ARG A 181 16.54 6.65 1.28
C ARG A 181 15.99 5.52 0.41
N VAL A 182 14.96 4.82 0.91
CA VAL A 182 14.24 3.77 0.16
C VAL A 182 13.64 4.34 -1.12
N VAL A 183 12.98 5.51 -1.04
CA VAL A 183 12.41 6.19 -2.22
C VAL A 183 13.49 6.57 -3.23
N SER A 184 14.61 7.14 -2.75
CA SER A 184 15.72 7.57 -3.62
C SER A 184 16.34 6.39 -4.38
N LEU A 185 16.60 5.29 -3.69
CA LEU A 185 17.12 4.07 -4.32
C LEU A 185 16.10 3.43 -5.26
N ALA A 186 14.84 3.37 -4.89
CA ALA A 186 13.82 2.83 -5.80
C ALA A 186 13.76 3.59 -7.12
N LYS A 187 13.84 4.94 -7.08
CA LYS A 187 13.93 5.77 -8.29
C LYS A 187 15.21 5.50 -9.09
N GLU A 188 16.35 5.39 -8.41
CA GLU A 188 17.65 5.08 -9.05
C GLU A 188 17.63 3.71 -9.75
N PHE A 189 17.02 2.70 -9.14
CA PHE A 189 16.89 1.36 -9.71
C PHE A 189 15.76 1.23 -10.75
N GLY A 190 14.99 2.30 -10.98
CA GLY A 190 13.98 2.40 -12.04
C GLY A 190 12.60 1.82 -11.69
N PHE A 191 12.29 1.69 -10.40
CA PHE A 191 10.93 1.33 -10.00
C PHE A 191 9.93 2.44 -10.34
N LEU A 192 8.76 2.05 -10.83
CA LEU A 192 7.69 2.97 -11.23
C LEU A 192 6.75 3.31 -10.08
N ALA A 193 6.65 2.44 -9.08
CA ALA A 193 5.84 2.68 -7.88
C ALA A 193 6.38 1.91 -6.67
N LEU A 194 6.16 2.50 -5.49
CA LEU A 194 6.33 1.88 -4.18
C LEU A 194 4.98 1.70 -3.50
N LEU A 195 4.79 0.54 -2.88
CA LEU A 195 3.59 0.19 -2.15
C LEU A 195 3.92 -0.02 -0.68
N ASN A 196 3.21 0.72 0.19
CA ASN A 196 3.30 0.58 1.64
C ASN A 196 2.23 -0.39 2.21
N GLN A 197 2.00 -0.39 3.51
CA GLN A 197 0.91 -1.14 4.18
C GLN A 197 0.05 -0.21 5.06
N ASN A 198 -0.07 1.06 4.68
CA ASN A 198 -0.96 2.00 5.32
C ASN A 198 -2.36 1.86 4.71
N SER A 199 -3.35 1.47 5.52
CA SER A 199 -4.73 1.35 5.02
C SER A 199 -5.26 2.68 4.55
N GLY A 200 -5.83 2.70 3.35
CA GLY A 200 -6.39 3.88 2.70
C GLY A 200 -6.76 3.59 1.25
N ALA A 201 -7.21 4.62 0.57
CA ALA A 201 -7.52 4.58 -0.85
C ALA A 201 -6.42 5.27 -1.67
N VAL A 202 -6.44 5.09 -2.99
CA VAL A 202 -5.52 5.68 -3.97
C VAL A 202 -6.32 6.51 -4.97
N SER A 203 -5.94 7.77 -5.15
CA SER A 203 -6.54 8.70 -6.12
C SER A 203 -5.51 9.17 -7.16
N ASP A 204 -5.96 9.97 -8.11
CA ASP A 204 -5.11 10.68 -9.08
C ASP A 204 -4.12 11.68 -8.43
N LYS A 205 -4.28 11.97 -7.12
CA LYS A 205 -3.39 12.84 -6.32
C LYS A 205 -2.42 12.06 -5.44
N SER A 206 -2.46 10.74 -5.49
CA SER A 206 -1.56 9.90 -4.69
C SER A 206 -0.12 10.00 -5.19
N ASP A 207 0.83 9.91 -4.26
CA ASP A 207 2.24 9.72 -4.62
C ASP A 207 2.47 8.27 -5.01
N VAL A 208 2.91 8.02 -6.24
CA VAL A 208 3.20 6.66 -6.73
C VAL A 208 4.32 5.98 -5.94
N TYR A 209 5.15 6.74 -5.21
CA TYR A 209 6.19 6.20 -4.34
C TYR A 209 5.74 6.02 -2.88
N ASP A 210 4.42 6.17 -2.60
CA ASP A 210 3.83 5.91 -1.27
C ASP A 210 2.38 5.41 -1.38
N LEU A 211 2.11 4.47 -2.30
CA LEU A 211 0.76 3.93 -2.52
C LEU A 211 0.27 3.13 -1.33
N TYR A 212 -0.93 3.46 -0.86
CA TYR A 212 -1.57 2.80 0.28
C TYR A 212 -2.08 1.41 -0.10
N ARG A 213 -1.91 0.45 0.81
CA ARG A 213 -2.49 -0.89 0.69
C ARG A 213 -3.15 -1.29 1.99
N THR A 214 -4.31 -1.92 1.89
CA THR A 214 -5.01 -2.45 3.06
C THR A 214 -4.70 -3.93 3.24
N PRO A 215 -4.06 -4.33 4.37
CA PRO A 215 -3.84 -5.74 4.69
C PRO A 215 -5.16 -6.48 4.87
N VAL A 216 -5.25 -7.66 4.25
CA VAL A 216 -6.42 -8.54 4.31
C VAL A 216 -6.04 -9.88 4.91
N MET A 217 -6.83 -10.31 5.88
CA MET A 217 -6.69 -11.59 6.57
C MET A 217 -8.07 -12.09 7.00
N ASN A 218 -8.13 -13.24 7.62
CA ASN A 218 -9.38 -13.74 8.22
C ASN A 218 -9.98 -12.69 9.17
N GLY A 219 -11.27 -12.43 9.04
CA GLY A 219 -11.99 -11.42 9.83
C GLY A 219 -11.94 -9.99 9.28
N THR A 220 -11.21 -9.71 8.20
CA THR A 220 -11.24 -8.38 7.54
C THR A 220 -12.63 -8.09 7.00
N LYS A 221 -13.24 -6.99 7.47
CA LYS A 221 -14.55 -6.51 7.00
C LYS A 221 -14.36 -5.67 5.73
N ILE A 222 -14.28 -6.35 4.58
CA ILE A 222 -13.92 -5.73 3.30
C ILE A 222 -14.83 -4.55 2.91
N ALA A 223 -16.12 -4.62 3.19
CA ALA A 223 -17.07 -3.53 2.94
C ALA A 223 -16.69 -2.23 3.69
N LEU A 224 -16.15 -2.34 4.91
CA LEU A 224 -15.71 -1.17 5.67
C LEU A 224 -14.41 -0.58 5.13
N THR A 225 -13.56 -1.39 4.51
CA THR A 225 -12.35 -0.94 3.84
C THR A 225 -12.68 0.03 2.71
N PHE A 226 -13.68 -0.29 1.89
CA PHE A 226 -14.07 0.52 0.73
C PHE A 226 -14.83 1.80 1.07
N ASN A 227 -15.28 1.96 2.31
CA ASN A 227 -15.84 3.22 2.79
C ASN A 227 -14.77 4.31 3.04
N SER A 228 -13.48 3.95 3.09
CA SER A 228 -12.41 4.91 3.29
C SER A 228 -11.99 5.50 1.95
N LYS A 229 -12.15 6.81 1.79
CA LYS A 229 -11.75 7.56 0.59
C LYS A 229 -10.39 8.24 0.80
N PHE A 230 -9.72 8.62 -0.26
CA PHE A 230 -8.46 9.34 -0.19
C PHE A 230 -8.69 10.79 0.28
N LEU A 231 -7.94 11.20 1.30
CA LEU A 231 -7.87 12.60 1.72
C LEU A 231 -6.59 13.21 1.15
N ASN A 232 -6.72 14.14 0.22
CA ASN A 232 -5.58 14.90 -0.26
C ASN A 232 -5.08 15.81 0.87
N ALA A 233 -4.00 15.41 1.53
CA ALA A 233 -3.47 16.08 2.71
C ALA A 233 -1.96 16.24 2.63
N GLN A 234 -1.51 17.47 2.81
CA GLN A 234 -0.10 17.80 2.95
C GLN A 234 0.27 17.81 4.44
N TRP A 235 1.13 16.88 4.85
CA TRP A 235 1.70 16.79 6.19
C TRP A 235 2.89 17.74 6.29
N ILE A 236 2.62 19.00 6.66
CA ILE A 236 3.63 20.08 6.65
C ILE A 236 4.63 19.86 7.80
N PHE A 237 4.14 19.45 8.97
CA PHE A 237 4.97 19.20 10.15
C PHE A 237 4.37 18.11 11.03
N PRO A 238 5.17 17.14 11.57
CA PRO A 238 6.59 16.97 11.25
C PRO A 238 6.78 16.33 9.86
N GLU A 239 7.86 16.71 9.17
CA GLU A 239 8.24 16.10 7.89
C GLU A 239 8.70 14.66 8.07
N GLY A 240 9.46 14.39 9.14
CA GLY A 240 9.98 13.09 9.52
C GLY A 240 9.91 12.87 11.02
N TYR A 241 10.51 11.77 11.50
CA TYR A 241 10.58 11.48 12.93
C TYR A 241 11.48 12.51 13.64
N PRO A 242 10.97 13.24 14.67
CA PRO A 242 11.72 14.29 15.33
C PRO A 242 12.94 13.76 16.09
N GLN A 243 14.10 14.43 15.97
CA GLN A 243 15.34 14.01 16.64
C GLN A 243 15.24 14.06 18.17
N ASN A 244 14.47 15.02 18.72
CA ASN A 244 14.21 15.15 20.16
C ASN A 244 13.15 14.18 20.69
N ASN A 245 12.65 13.27 19.85
CA ASN A 245 11.54 12.35 20.16
C ASN A 245 10.25 13.07 20.63
N ALA A 246 10.00 14.29 20.18
CA ALA A 246 8.78 15.04 20.51
C ALA A 246 8.17 15.68 19.25
N ILE A 247 6.85 15.70 19.19
CA ILE A 247 6.12 16.46 18.18
C ILE A 247 5.58 17.72 18.87
N ASP A 248 6.38 18.79 18.86
CA ASP A 248 5.98 20.06 19.48
C ASP A 248 4.80 20.72 18.75
N LYS A 249 4.70 20.46 17.46
CA LYS A 249 3.65 20.98 16.58
C LYS A 249 3.31 19.96 15.52
N LEU A 250 2.02 19.86 15.18
CA LEU A 250 1.53 19.09 14.06
C LEU A 250 0.72 20.01 13.15
N ILE A 251 1.04 20.05 11.86
CA ILE A 251 0.30 20.81 10.86
C ILE A 251 0.00 19.92 9.67
N ILE A 252 -1.29 19.77 9.38
CA ILE A 252 -1.78 19.05 8.21
C ILE A 252 -2.72 20.00 7.45
N LYS A 253 -2.44 20.24 6.17
CA LYS A 253 -3.30 21.01 5.27
C LYS A 253 -4.01 20.05 4.33
N THR A 254 -5.33 20.18 4.22
CA THR A 254 -6.16 19.42 3.29
C THR A 254 -6.72 20.35 2.22
N ASP A 255 -7.24 19.80 1.15
CA ASP A 255 -7.97 20.55 0.10
C ASP A 255 -9.46 20.70 0.41
N THR A 256 -9.88 20.39 1.64
CA THR A 256 -11.25 20.57 2.12
C THR A 256 -11.41 21.89 2.88
N ASN A 257 -12.65 22.34 3.04
CA ASN A 257 -13.01 23.48 3.93
C ASN A 257 -13.56 23.00 5.27
N ALA A 258 -13.23 21.77 5.69
CA ALA A 258 -13.73 21.19 6.91
C ALA A 258 -13.35 22.02 8.15
N SER A 259 -14.30 22.15 9.07
CA SER A 259 -14.11 22.79 10.38
C SER A 259 -13.81 21.78 11.50
N GLU A 260 -13.98 20.48 11.23
CA GLU A 260 -13.73 19.37 12.16
C GLU A 260 -13.17 18.17 11.40
N GLY A 261 -12.31 17.44 12.06
CA GLY A 261 -11.81 16.14 11.60
C GLY A 261 -11.69 15.16 12.77
N SER A 262 -11.13 13.99 12.48
CA SER A 262 -10.79 13.00 13.49
C SER A 262 -9.33 12.58 13.31
N PHE A 263 -8.53 12.71 14.35
CA PHE A 263 -7.10 12.42 14.34
C PHE A 263 -6.76 11.23 15.22
N PHE A 264 -5.91 10.37 14.71
CA PHE A 264 -5.30 9.24 15.42
C PHE A 264 -3.79 9.33 15.35
N MET A 265 -3.15 8.94 16.44
CA MET A 265 -1.70 8.70 16.50
C MET A 265 -1.40 7.46 17.34
N THR A 266 -0.32 6.74 17.00
CA THR A 266 0.17 5.64 17.83
C THR A 266 0.29 6.08 19.31
N GLY A 267 -0.33 5.34 20.21
CA GLY A 267 -0.43 5.68 21.65
C GLY A 267 -1.76 6.33 22.05
N PHE A 268 -2.62 6.70 21.09
CA PHE A 268 -3.98 7.15 21.40
C PHE A 268 -4.94 5.96 21.52
N ASP A 269 -5.90 6.10 22.40
CA ASP A 269 -7.05 5.20 22.50
C ASP A 269 -8.10 5.61 21.44
N GLY A 270 -7.83 5.24 20.16
CA GLY A 270 -8.70 5.52 19.03
C GLY A 270 -8.55 6.92 18.41
N PHE A 271 -9.48 7.24 17.52
CA PHE A 271 -9.57 8.55 16.87
C PHE A 271 -10.18 9.58 17.82
N ARG A 272 -9.64 10.79 17.79
CA ARG A 272 -10.13 11.95 18.57
C ARG A 272 -10.64 13.01 17.62
N LYS A 273 -11.80 13.60 17.94
CA LYS A 273 -12.30 14.78 17.22
C LYS A 273 -11.35 15.95 17.40
N VAL A 274 -11.07 16.65 16.33
CA VAL A 274 -10.13 17.77 16.29
C VAL A 274 -10.72 18.92 15.48
N PRO A 275 -10.57 20.18 15.97
CA PRO A 275 -10.99 21.33 15.20
C PRO A 275 -10.04 21.55 14.02
N MET A 276 -10.60 22.06 12.93
CA MET A 276 -9.86 22.48 11.74
C MET A 276 -10.26 23.91 11.37
N THR A 277 -9.37 24.64 10.74
CA THR A 277 -9.66 25.99 10.24
C THR A 277 -9.34 26.06 8.77
N ASN A 278 -10.37 26.22 7.93
CA ASN A 278 -10.22 26.26 6.47
C ASN A 278 -9.40 25.06 5.93
N GLY A 279 -9.72 23.85 6.41
CA GLY A 279 -9.03 22.62 6.01
C GLY A 279 -7.64 22.41 6.63
N VAL A 280 -7.21 23.29 7.53
CA VAL A 280 -5.93 23.14 8.24
C VAL A 280 -6.16 22.60 9.64
N PHE A 281 -5.53 21.48 9.94
CA PHE A 281 -5.40 20.93 11.29
C PHE A 281 -4.06 21.37 11.86
N GLU A 282 -4.11 22.12 12.96
CA GLU A 282 -2.93 22.50 13.73
C GLU A 282 -3.10 22.03 15.18
N TYR A 283 -2.11 21.32 15.69
CA TYR A 283 -2.14 20.80 17.03
C TYR A 283 -0.79 20.95 17.71
N LYS A 284 -0.80 21.42 18.96
CA LYS A 284 0.37 21.39 19.83
C LYS A 284 0.31 20.09 20.64
N PHE A 285 1.32 19.27 20.48
CA PHE A 285 1.39 17.95 21.07
C PHE A 285 2.63 17.85 21.94
N ASN A 286 2.53 17.29 23.11
CA ASN A 286 3.66 17.28 24.05
C ASN A 286 3.95 15.94 24.76
N PRO A 287 3.44 14.77 24.35
CA PRO A 287 4.02 13.54 24.86
C PRO A 287 5.27 13.15 24.06
N PRO A 288 6.31 12.64 24.72
CA PRO A 288 7.46 12.08 24.04
C PRO A 288 7.06 10.89 23.17
N LEU A 289 7.69 10.76 22.02
CA LEU A 289 7.54 9.59 21.16
C LEU A 289 8.43 8.47 21.71
N ASP A 290 7.81 7.42 22.22
CA ASP A 290 8.50 6.24 22.79
C ASP A 290 8.63 5.07 21.79
N LYS A 291 7.91 5.13 20.67
CA LYS A 291 7.88 4.09 19.66
C LYS A 291 8.76 4.46 18.48
N ARG A 292 9.49 3.48 17.93
CA ARG A 292 10.24 3.65 16.68
C ARG A 292 9.32 4.00 15.49
N LYS A 293 8.12 3.46 15.49
CA LYS A 293 7.09 3.69 14.48
C LYS A 293 5.93 4.45 15.10
N VAL A 294 5.60 5.58 14.52
CA VAL A 294 4.44 6.38 14.90
C VAL A 294 3.54 6.55 13.69
N LEU A 295 2.43 5.83 13.69
CA LEU A 295 1.39 5.98 12.68
C LEU A 295 0.48 7.13 13.10
N MET A 296 0.30 8.07 12.18
CA MET A 296 -0.65 9.18 12.31
C MET A 296 -1.70 9.08 11.21
N SER A 297 -2.94 9.41 11.49
CA SER A 297 -4.02 9.40 10.52
C SER A 297 -5.01 10.51 10.79
N LEU A 298 -5.30 11.31 9.77
CA LEU A 298 -6.36 12.32 9.76
C LEU A 298 -7.52 11.80 8.92
N LYS A 299 -8.73 11.93 9.45
CA LYS A 299 -9.98 11.68 8.75
C LYS A 299 -10.82 12.95 8.71
N VAL A 300 -11.42 13.22 7.57
CA VAL A 300 -12.48 14.19 7.36
C VAL A 300 -13.62 13.44 6.68
N ASP A 301 -14.73 13.26 7.38
CA ASP A 301 -15.82 12.37 6.97
C ASP A 301 -15.33 10.95 6.66
N HIS A 302 -15.48 10.50 5.42
CA HIS A 302 -15.01 9.21 4.94
C HIS A 302 -13.60 9.25 4.32
N HIS A 303 -13.01 10.46 4.15
CA HIS A 303 -11.69 10.65 3.57
C HIS A 303 -10.60 10.48 4.63
N ARG A 304 -9.52 9.82 4.24
CA ARG A 304 -8.41 9.49 5.15
C ARG A 304 -7.06 9.74 4.50
N SER A 305 -6.18 10.38 5.25
CA SER A 305 -4.75 10.44 4.98
C SER A 305 -3.97 9.86 6.16
N THR A 306 -2.90 9.14 5.84
CA THR A 306 -2.08 8.44 6.84
C THR A 306 -0.61 8.75 6.60
N LYS A 307 0.15 9.03 7.66
CA LYS A 307 1.60 9.20 7.63
C LYS A 307 2.25 8.30 8.67
N LEU A 308 3.29 7.58 8.24
CA LEU A 308 4.11 6.77 9.12
C LEU A 308 5.43 7.52 9.38
N LEU A 309 5.69 7.86 10.64
CA LEU A 309 6.99 8.35 11.07
C LEU A 309 7.84 7.17 11.56
N ILE A 310 9.08 7.10 11.09
CA ILE A 310 10.02 6.04 11.46
C ILE A 310 11.26 6.69 12.04
N LYS A 311 11.60 6.32 13.27
CA LYS A 311 12.83 6.76 13.92
C LYS A 311 14.03 6.15 13.20
N ASP A 312 14.91 7.00 12.71
CA ASP A 312 16.21 6.56 12.22
C ASP A 312 17.02 6.03 13.40
N THR A 313 17.36 4.74 13.35
CA THR A 313 18.18 4.08 14.37
C THR A 313 19.66 4.09 14.01
N ASN A 314 20.02 4.59 12.83
CA ASN A 314 21.39 4.65 12.30
C ASN A 314 21.97 6.08 12.38
N ALA A 315 21.15 7.10 12.65
CA ALA A 315 21.64 8.45 12.93
C ALA A 315 22.42 8.42 14.27
N LYS A 316 23.73 8.60 14.17
CA LYS A 316 24.63 8.79 15.32
C LYS A 316 24.54 10.22 15.84
#